data_79dc13df1ddf78d6cb3c9a27408a944a
#
_entry.id   79dc13df1ddf78d6cb3c9a27408a944a
#
_cell.length_a   1.000
_cell.length_b   1.000
_cell.length_c   1.000
_cell.angle_alpha   90.00
_cell.angle_beta   90.00
_cell.angle_gamma   90.00
#
_symmetry.space_group_name_H-M   'P 1'
#
loop_
_entity.id
_entity.type
_entity.pdbx_description
1 polymer ?
#
loop_
_entity_poly.entity_id
_entity_poly.type
_entity_poly.pdbx_seq_one_letter_code
_entity_poly.pdbx_strand_id
1 'polypeptide(L)'
;MTTQTAAYGDARSVLIGTVLLLTGGVLVGFAAIGLRLSVGDGVGPQATGFWRFFLSLPVILMVFAVRGRLPAKPNLFAILTGVFFGLDIGVWHLSLTMTSVANATFIVNMGSLFVGVLAWVFLKDRPSIFWAIAVALALSGVWFLSAGKSAAGGASDIRGDMLALFAACFLSGYFLCGKLARDTLSALDVLFWATATMACVAFILCLVFREPVMPETLGQLKWPLAIAVCSQVLGQGCIIAGLGRVPPAIAGIMVIVQPVASALISWPVFGEALSVMQFIGGGLILVALLVAQRRPARR
;
A
#
# COMPACT_ATOMS: atom_id res chain seq x y z
N MET A 1 -0.88 16.85 -31.46
CA MET A 1 -1.54 15.90 -30.53
C MET A 1 -1.30 14.42 -30.89
N THR A 2 -0.25 14.06 -31.63
CA THR A 2 -0.11 12.74 -32.29
C THR A 2 1.18 11.96 -31.96
N THR A 3 1.98 12.38 -30.96
CA THR A 3 3.27 11.71 -30.66
C THR A 3 3.35 11.02 -29.29
N GLN A 4 2.35 11.12 -28.41
CA GLN A 4 2.35 10.43 -27.11
C GLN A 4 1.59 9.10 -27.11
N THR A 5 0.73 8.84 -28.08
CA THR A 5 -0.04 7.58 -28.18
C THR A 5 0.77 6.39 -28.67
N ALA A 6 1.91 6.62 -29.30
CA ALA A 6 2.77 5.53 -29.80
C ALA A 6 3.57 4.77 -28.72
N ALA A 7 3.67 5.33 -27.49
CA ALA A 7 4.48 4.74 -26.41
C ALA A 7 3.74 3.66 -25.57
N TYR A 8 2.40 3.56 -25.65
CA TYR A 8 1.60 2.73 -24.73
C TYR A 8 0.76 1.63 -25.39
N GLY A 9 1.13 1.16 -26.59
CA GLY A 9 0.40 0.07 -27.26
C GLY A 9 -1.00 0.47 -27.73
N ASP A 10 -1.72 -0.52 -28.28
CA ASP A 10 -3.09 -0.33 -28.75
C ASP A 10 -4.09 -0.16 -27.58
N ALA A 11 -5.31 0.28 -27.87
CA ALA A 11 -6.37 0.49 -26.87
C ALA A 11 -6.65 -0.78 -26.03
N ARG A 12 -6.45 -1.96 -26.62
CA ARG A 12 -6.60 -3.26 -25.92
C ARG A 12 -5.54 -3.45 -24.84
N SER A 13 -4.28 -3.06 -25.10
CA SER A 13 -3.19 -3.13 -24.11
C SER A 13 -3.48 -2.21 -22.92
N VAL A 14 -3.96 -1.00 -23.18
CA VAL A 14 -4.32 -0.04 -22.13
C VAL A 14 -5.51 -0.55 -21.31
N LEU A 15 -6.53 -1.11 -21.95
CA LEU A 15 -7.67 -1.71 -21.24
C LEU A 15 -7.25 -2.87 -20.34
N ILE A 16 -6.43 -3.80 -20.85
CA ILE A 16 -5.88 -4.91 -20.05
C ILE A 16 -5.08 -4.37 -18.86
N GLY A 17 -4.21 -3.37 -19.10
CA GLY A 17 -3.45 -2.74 -18.05
C GLY A 17 -4.35 -2.12 -16.96
N THR A 18 -5.41 -1.42 -17.36
CA THR A 18 -6.39 -0.82 -16.43
C THR A 18 -7.11 -1.88 -15.59
N VAL A 19 -7.59 -2.96 -16.23
CA VAL A 19 -8.25 -4.07 -15.53
C VAL A 19 -7.29 -4.73 -14.53
N LEU A 20 -6.05 -5.01 -14.93
CA LEU A 20 -5.03 -5.56 -14.04
C LEU A 20 -4.79 -4.65 -12.84
N LEU A 21 -4.69 -3.35 -13.06
CA LEU A 21 -4.49 -2.37 -12.01
C LEU A 21 -5.68 -2.36 -11.04
N LEU A 22 -6.91 -2.28 -11.52
CA LEU A 22 -8.11 -2.28 -10.68
C LEU A 22 -8.22 -3.58 -9.86
N THR A 23 -8.01 -4.73 -10.51
CA THR A 23 -8.00 -6.03 -9.82
C THR A 23 -6.91 -6.08 -8.75
N GLY A 24 -5.70 -5.62 -9.08
CA GLY A 24 -4.59 -5.55 -8.13
C GLY A 24 -4.91 -4.67 -6.92
N GLY A 25 -5.51 -3.49 -7.14
CA GLY A 25 -5.92 -2.59 -6.06
C GLY A 25 -6.95 -3.20 -5.12
N VAL A 26 -7.97 -3.89 -5.65
CA VAL A 26 -8.95 -4.62 -4.85
C VAL A 26 -8.29 -5.72 -4.03
N LEU A 27 -7.43 -6.54 -4.66
CA LEU A 27 -6.71 -7.63 -3.99
C LEU A 27 -5.77 -7.12 -2.89
N VAL A 28 -5.09 -5.99 -3.11
CA VAL A 28 -4.25 -5.37 -2.08
C VAL A 28 -5.11 -4.80 -0.96
N GLY A 29 -6.29 -4.27 -1.27
CA GLY A 29 -7.26 -3.82 -0.28
C GLY A 29 -7.70 -4.91 0.72
N PHE A 30 -7.66 -6.17 0.33
CA PHE A 30 -7.93 -7.30 1.22
C PHE A 30 -6.92 -7.44 2.37
N ALA A 31 -5.72 -6.88 2.26
CA ALA A 31 -4.68 -7.03 3.29
C ALA A 31 -5.14 -6.55 4.68
N ALA A 32 -5.86 -5.43 4.77
CA ALA A 32 -6.36 -4.89 6.02
C ALA A 32 -7.41 -5.82 6.69
N ILE A 33 -8.28 -6.39 5.86
CA ILE A 33 -9.29 -7.34 6.33
C ILE A 33 -8.63 -8.62 6.81
N GLY A 34 -7.75 -9.20 6.00
CA GLY A 34 -7.02 -10.41 6.34
C GLY A 34 -6.17 -10.25 7.61
N LEU A 35 -5.57 -9.07 7.84
CA LEU A 35 -4.87 -8.77 9.09
C LEU A 35 -5.81 -8.88 10.29
N ARG A 36 -6.95 -8.17 10.25
CA ARG A 36 -7.87 -8.18 11.39
C ARG A 36 -8.43 -9.57 11.68
N LEU A 37 -8.70 -10.35 10.64
CA LEU A 37 -9.11 -11.74 10.80
C LEU A 37 -7.99 -12.59 11.40
N SER A 38 -6.73 -12.35 11.00
CA SER A 38 -5.55 -13.02 11.57
C SER A 38 -5.37 -12.71 13.05
N VAL A 39 -5.50 -11.43 13.41
CA VAL A 39 -5.44 -10.98 14.82
C VAL A 39 -6.60 -11.58 15.63
N GLY A 40 -7.80 -11.65 15.06
CA GLY A 40 -8.96 -12.31 15.67
C GLY A 40 -8.76 -13.80 15.93
N ASP A 41 -7.93 -14.46 15.12
CA ASP A 41 -7.53 -15.88 15.31
C ASP A 41 -6.31 -16.05 16.22
N GLY A 42 -5.81 -14.97 16.85
CA GLY A 42 -4.72 -15.02 17.82
C GLY A 42 -3.31 -14.86 17.25
N VAL A 43 -3.16 -14.54 15.95
CA VAL A 43 -1.85 -14.22 15.37
C VAL A 43 -1.60 -12.73 15.51
N GLY A 44 -0.50 -12.34 16.15
CA GLY A 44 -0.14 -10.95 16.34
C GLY A 44 0.00 -10.16 15.01
N PRO A 45 -0.21 -8.83 15.05
CA PRO A 45 -0.14 -8.00 13.85
C PRO A 45 1.24 -8.06 13.17
N GLN A 46 2.34 -8.10 13.92
CA GLN A 46 3.69 -8.20 13.36
C GLN A 46 3.96 -9.61 12.81
N ALA A 47 3.53 -10.66 13.53
CA ALA A 47 3.64 -12.04 13.09
C ALA A 47 2.84 -12.26 11.78
N THR A 48 1.66 -11.67 11.65
CA THR A 48 0.89 -11.68 10.40
C THR A 48 1.67 -11.04 9.26
N GLY A 49 2.33 -9.90 9.51
CA GLY A 49 3.21 -9.24 8.54
C GLY A 49 4.39 -10.12 8.13
N PHE A 50 5.07 -10.75 9.10
CA PHE A 50 6.16 -11.66 8.83
C PHE A 50 5.72 -12.82 7.93
N TRP A 51 4.68 -13.54 8.31
CA TRP A 51 4.19 -14.69 7.54
C TRP A 51 3.67 -14.32 6.16
N ARG A 52 3.01 -13.17 6.02
CA ARG A 52 2.61 -12.62 4.71
C ARG A 52 3.79 -12.51 3.76
N PHE A 53 4.90 -11.92 4.19
CA PHE A 53 6.06 -11.72 3.35
C PHE A 53 6.85 -13.01 3.16
N PHE A 54 7.06 -13.78 4.22
CA PHE A 54 7.81 -15.02 4.18
C PHE A 54 7.16 -16.05 3.23
N LEU A 55 5.86 -16.26 3.33
CA LEU A 55 5.11 -17.19 2.47
C LEU A 55 5.03 -16.72 1.01
N SER A 56 5.24 -15.43 0.73
CA SER A 56 5.29 -14.90 -0.63
C SER A 56 6.60 -15.23 -1.36
N LEU A 57 7.71 -15.39 -0.63
CA LEU A 57 9.04 -15.59 -1.23
C LEU A 57 9.14 -16.86 -2.10
N PRO A 58 8.66 -18.04 -1.65
CA PRO A 58 8.69 -19.24 -2.49
C PRO A 58 7.93 -19.04 -3.81
N VAL A 59 6.79 -18.33 -3.78
CA VAL A 59 5.99 -18.08 -4.98
C VAL A 59 6.70 -17.13 -5.93
N ILE A 60 7.36 -16.08 -5.41
CA ILE A 60 8.15 -15.17 -6.24
C ILE A 60 9.35 -15.91 -6.84
N LEU A 61 10.02 -16.78 -6.08
CA LEU A 61 11.13 -17.61 -6.58
C LEU A 61 10.66 -18.58 -7.66
N MET A 62 9.46 -19.15 -7.54
CA MET A 62 8.87 -19.97 -8.60
C MET A 62 8.70 -19.18 -9.91
N VAL A 63 8.31 -17.90 -9.84
CA VAL A 63 8.23 -17.03 -11.04
C VAL A 63 9.62 -16.84 -11.66
N PHE A 64 10.68 -16.71 -10.88
CA PHE A 64 12.06 -16.67 -11.39
C PHE A 64 12.43 -17.99 -12.06
N ALA A 65 12.14 -19.12 -11.44
CA ALA A 65 12.42 -20.45 -11.99
C ALA A 65 11.71 -20.67 -13.33
N VAL A 66 10.41 -20.32 -13.44
CA VAL A 66 9.65 -20.40 -14.70
C VAL A 66 10.25 -19.50 -15.79
N ARG A 67 10.86 -18.37 -15.40
CA ARG A 67 11.55 -17.46 -16.33
C ARG A 67 12.99 -17.88 -16.65
N GLY A 68 13.48 -19.00 -16.12
CA GLY A 68 14.82 -19.52 -16.35
C GLY A 68 15.94 -18.59 -15.86
N ARG A 69 15.70 -17.77 -14.84
CA ARG A 69 16.71 -16.85 -14.29
C ARG A 69 16.69 -16.79 -12.77
N LEU A 70 17.79 -16.34 -12.18
CA LEU A 70 17.89 -16.01 -10.76
C LEU A 70 17.66 -14.52 -10.54
N PRO A 71 17.33 -14.10 -9.27
CA PRO A 71 17.28 -12.69 -8.91
C PRO A 71 18.64 -12.03 -9.16
N ALA A 72 18.63 -10.83 -9.75
CA ALA A 72 19.83 -10.02 -9.89
C ALA A 72 20.34 -9.57 -8.50
N LYS A 73 21.62 -9.19 -8.39
CA LYS A 73 22.15 -8.64 -7.13
C LYS A 73 21.36 -7.39 -6.71
N PRO A 74 21.01 -7.25 -5.42
CA PRO A 74 20.29 -6.07 -4.95
C PRO A 74 21.17 -4.81 -5.02
N ASN A 75 20.54 -3.68 -5.26
CA ASN A 75 21.13 -2.38 -4.96
C ASN A 75 20.63 -1.89 -3.57
N LEU A 76 21.28 -0.86 -3.04
CA LEU A 76 20.90 -0.29 -1.74
C LEU A 76 19.42 0.13 -1.71
N PHE A 77 18.92 0.72 -2.78
CA PHE A 77 17.53 1.21 -2.84
C PHE A 77 16.50 0.07 -2.83
N ALA A 78 16.81 -1.10 -3.39
CA ALA A 78 15.92 -2.26 -3.30
C ALA A 78 15.79 -2.75 -1.84
N ILE A 79 16.88 -2.75 -1.09
CA ILE A 79 16.88 -3.07 0.35
C ILE A 79 16.11 -2.00 1.14
N LEU A 80 16.41 -0.71 0.92
CA LEU A 80 15.70 0.40 1.58
C LEU A 80 14.21 0.40 1.26
N THR A 81 13.81 0.02 0.04
CA THR A 81 12.41 -0.19 -0.32
C THR A 81 11.74 -1.20 0.63
N GLY A 82 12.41 -2.32 0.90
CA GLY A 82 11.92 -3.33 1.84
C GLY A 82 11.92 -2.84 3.29
N VAL A 83 12.93 -2.11 3.72
CA VAL A 83 13.00 -1.53 5.08
C VAL A 83 11.84 -0.56 5.31
N PHE A 84 11.66 0.41 4.41
CA PHE A 84 10.60 1.41 4.55
C PHE A 84 9.20 0.79 4.50
N PHE A 85 8.94 -0.15 3.58
CA PHE A 85 7.63 -0.80 3.53
C PHE A 85 7.41 -1.77 4.70
N GLY A 86 8.45 -2.45 5.17
CA GLY A 86 8.36 -3.28 6.37
C GLY A 86 7.98 -2.47 7.62
N LEU A 87 8.57 -1.28 7.79
CA LEU A 87 8.23 -0.35 8.87
C LEU A 87 6.83 0.25 8.68
N ASP A 88 6.47 0.64 7.45
CA ASP A 88 5.13 1.10 7.11
C ASP A 88 4.08 0.06 7.52
N ILE A 89 4.21 -1.16 7.04
CA ILE A 89 3.28 -2.25 7.34
C ILE A 89 3.24 -2.56 8.84
N GLY A 90 4.39 -2.57 9.53
CA GLY A 90 4.44 -2.81 10.97
C GLY A 90 3.65 -1.77 11.77
N VAL A 91 3.83 -0.49 11.46
CA VAL A 91 3.11 0.61 12.12
C VAL A 91 1.64 0.65 11.69
N TRP A 92 1.34 0.41 10.40
CA TRP A 92 -0.02 0.35 9.88
C TRP A 92 -0.81 -0.82 10.47
N HIS A 93 -0.19 -1.98 10.66
CA HIS A 93 -0.82 -3.12 11.33
C HIS A 93 -1.23 -2.79 12.76
N LEU A 94 -0.38 -2.05 13.51
CA LEU A 94 -0.74 -1.56 14.84
C LEU A 94 -1.91 -0.56 14.76
N SER A 95 -1.89 0.35 13.79
CA SER A 95 -3.00 1.28 13.55
C SER A 95 -4.33 0.55 13.36
N LEU A 96 -4.34 -0.52 12.56
CA LEU A 96 -5.54 -1.33 12.29
C LEU A 96 -6.13 -2.03 13.53
N THR A 97 -5.37 -2.19 14.60
CA THR A 97 -5.88 -2.71 15.88
C THR A 97 -6.53 -1.62 16.74
N MET A 98 -6.34 -0.34 16.40
CA MET A 98 -6.77 0.81 17.23
C MET A 98 -7.80 1.69 16.55
N THR A 99 -7.91 1.67 15.21
CA THR A 99 -8.89 2.45 14.45
C THR A 99 -9.59 1.61 13.39
N SER A 100 -10.59 2.19 12.69
CA SER A 100 -11.32 1.47 11.65
C SER A 100 -10.43 1.14 10.43
N VAL A 101 -10.78 0.07 9.71
CA VAL A 101 -10.07 -0.29 8.46
C VAL A 101 -10.10 0.86 7.47
N ALA A 102 -11.24 1.54 7.35
CA ALA A 102 -11.39 2.69 6.48
C ALA A 102 -10.42 3.82 6.86
N ASN A 103 -10.44 4.27 8.13
CA ASN A 103 -9.55 5.34 8.59
C ASN A 103 -8.08 4.99 8.34
N ALA A 104 -7.63 3.85 8.86
CA ALA A 104 -6.24 3.43 8.71
C ALA A 104 -5.80 3.39 7.25
N THR A 105 -6.67 2.86 6.36
CA THR A 105 -6.30 2.69 4.94
C THR A 105 -6.36 4.00 4.15
N PHE A 106 -7.33 4.87 4.41
CA PHE A 106 -7.35 6.20 3.78
C PHE A 106 -6.15 7.04 4.22
N ILE A 107 -5.85 7.06 5.53
CA ILE A 107 -4.78 7.90 6.07
C ILE A 107 -3.40 7.43 5.59
N VAL A 108 -3.09 6.12 5.63
CA VAL A 108 -1.78 5.63 5.18
C VAL A 108 -1.53 5.93 3.69
N ASN A 109 -2.56 5.93 2.86
CA ASN A 109 -2.42 6.27 1.44
C ASN A 109 -2.00 7.73 1.18
N MET A 110 -2.05 8.62 2.19
CA MET A 110 -1.43 9.94 2.11
C MET A 110 0.10 9.88 1.93
N GLY A 111 0.73 8.73 2.16
CA GLY A 111 2.15 8.52 1.86
C GLY A 111 2.51 8.88 0.43
N SER A 112 1.60 8.70 -0.53
CA SER A 112 1.80 9.15 -1.92
C SER A 112 1.92 10.67 -2.07
N LEU A 113 1.33 11.47 -1.17
CA LEU A 113 1.51 12.93 -1.13
C LEU A 113 2.86 13.30 -0.48
N PHE A 114 3.27 12.58 0.56
CA PHE A 114 4.53 12.85 1.25
C PHE A 114 5.76 12.55 0.37
N VAL A 115 5.63 11.73 -0.67
CA VAL A 115 6.67 11.58 -1.70
C VAL A 115 7.05 12.93 -2.30
N GLY A 116 6.10 13.87 -2.46
CA GLY A 116 6.38 15.22 -2.92
C GLY A 116 7.33 16.00 -2.01
N VAL A 117 7.19 15.83 -0.69
CA VAL A 117 8.12 16.42 0.31
C VAL A 117 9.51 15.82 0.17
N LEU A 118 9.62 14.49 0.10
CA LEU A 118 10.90 13.80 -0.05
C LEU A 118 11.58 14.17 -1.39
N ALA A 119 10.82 14.25 -2.48
CA ALA A 119 11.35 14.68 -3.77
C ALA A 119 11.87 16.12 -3.71
N TRP A 120 11.18 17.02 -2.99
CA TRP A 120 11.68 18.38 -2.79
C TRP A 120 12.98 18.41 -1.99
N VAL A 121 13.03 17.71 -0.87
CA VAL A 121 14.22 17.71 0.02
C VAL A 121 15.42 17.06 -0.65
N PHE A 122 15.25 15.88 -1.23
CA PHE A 122 16.36 15.06 -1.74
C PHE A 122 16.68 15.28 -3.22
N LEU A 123 15.65 15.51 -4.05
CA LEU A 123 15.84 15.69 -5.50
C LEU A 123 15.79 17.17 -5.93
N LYS A 124 15.56 18.10 -4.98
CA LYS A 124 15.41 19.55 -5.24
C LYS A 124 14.24 19.88 -6.17
N ASP A 125 13.28 18.97 -6.35
CA ASP A 125 12.10 19.17 -7.19
C ASP A 125 11.04 19.92 -6.38
N ARG A 126 10.82 21.20 -6.73
CA ARG A 126 9.90 22.08 -5.96
C ARG A 126 8.46 21.61 -6.12
N PRO A 127 7.70 21.46 -5.03
CA PRO A 127 6.31 21.05 -5.08
C PRO A 127 5.47 22.13 -5.81
N SER A 128 4.49 21.66 -6.58
CA SER A 128 3.56 22.55 -7.30
C SER A 128 2.49 23.11 -6.35
N ILE A 129 1.82 24.19 -6.77
CA ILE A 129 0.66 24.71 -6.03
C ILE A 129 -0.46 23.66 -5.92
N PHE A 130 -0.64 22.80 -6.92
CA PHE A 130 -1.60 21.71 -6.86
C PHE A 130 -1.26 20.70 -5.76
N TRP A 131 0.03 20.46 -5.53
CA TRP A 131 0.49 19.61 -4.41
C TRP A 131 0.14 20.27 -3.06
N ALA A 132 0.36 21.57 -2.89
CA ALA A 132 0.02 22.27 -1.65
C ALA A 132 -1.50 22.23 -1.37
N ILE A 133 -2.34 22.43 -2.40
CA ILE A 133 -3.80 22.28 -2.30
C ILE A 133 -4.16 20.83 -1.92
N ALA A 134 -3.51 19.84 -2.54
CA ALA A 134 -3.75 18.43 -2.23
C ALA A 134 -3.43 18.11 -0.78
N VAL A 135 -2.33 18.62 -0.23
CA VAL A 135 -1.97 18.43 1.19
C VAL A 135 -3.02 19.04 2.11
N ALA A 136 -3.48 20.28 1.83
CA ALA A 136 -4.52 20.91 2.62
C ALA A 136 -5.84 20.12 2.61
N LEU A 137 -6.27 19.66 1.43
CA LEU A 137 -7.46 18.80 1.29
C LEU A 137 -7.30 17.47 2.04
N ALA A 138 -6.13 16.82 1.95
CA ALA A 138 -5.87 15.56 2.61
C ALA A 138 -5.86 15.68 4.13
N LEU A 139 -5.23 16.74 4.70
CA LEU A 139 -5.25 17.02 6.13
C LEU A 139 -6.67 17.29 6.64
N SER A 140 -7.47 18.04 5.88
CA SER A 140 -8.90 18.22 6.18
C SER A 140 -9.64 16.88 6.16
N GLY A 141 -9.35 16.02 5.19
CA GLY A 141 -9.92 14.68 5.10
C GLY A 141 -9.58 13.80 6.30
N VAL A 142 -8.33 13.82 6.77
CA VAL A 142 -7.91 13.12 8.00
C VAL A 142 -8.70 13.61 9.21
N TRP A 143 -8.88 14.92 9.34
CA TRP A 143 -9.66 15.48 10.44
C TRP A 143 -11.12 14.96 10.43
N PHE A 144 -11.78 14.95 9.25
CA PHE A 144 -13.14 14.41 9.11
C PHE A 144 -13.20 12.89 9.39
N LEU A 145 -12.21 12.11 8.96
CA LEU A 145 -12.12 10.68 9.28
C LEU A 145 -11.98 10.46 10.79
N SER A 146 -11.10 11.20 11.44
CA SER A 146 -10.83 11.05 12.88
C SER A 146 -11.99 11.59 13.75
N ALA A 147 -12.71 12.63 13.28
CA ALA A 147 -13.88 13.15 13.96
C ALA A 147 -15.13 12.25 13.75
N GLY A 148 -15.17 11.48 12.67
CA GLY A 148 -16.26 10.55 12.36
C GLY A 148 -16.17 9.30 13.22
N LYS A 149 -17.27 8.97 13.95
CA LYS A 149 -17.39 7.68 14.63
C LYS A 149 -17.99 6.66 13.67
N SER A 150 -17.49 5.44 13.69
CA SER A 150 -18.14 4.35 12.98
C SER A 150 -19.55 4.16 13.51
N ALA A 151 -20.53 3.99 12.60
CA ALA A 151 -21.93 3.76 12.98
C ALA A 151 -22.13 2.47 13.81
N ALA A 152 -21.20 1.52 13.71
CA ALA A 152 -21.20 0.26 14.45
C ALA A 152 -20.53 0.35 15.85
N GLY A 153 -20.20 1.56 16.33
CA GLY A 153 -19.56 1.72 17.64
C GLY A 153 -18.10 1.25 17.71
N GLY A 154 -17.48 0.92 16.58
CA GLY A 154 -16.07 0.60 16.49
C GLY A 154 -15.21 1.78 16.94
N ALA A 155 -14.25 1.53 17.84
CA ALA A 155 -13.39 2.56 18.39
C ALA A 155 -12.52 3.19 17.28
N SER A 156 -12.82 4.43 16.89
CA SER A 156 -11.84 5.27 16.20
C SER A 156 -11.00 5.93 17.30
N ASP A 157 -9.85 5.33 17.61
CA ASP A 157 -8.87 5.93 18.51
C ASP A 157 -7.97 6.84 17.67
N ILE A 158 -7.86 8.11 18.07
CA ILE A 158 -6.95 9.08 17.45
C ILE A 158 -5.51 8.59 17.42
N ARG A 159 -5.11 7.75 18.36
CA ARG A 159 -3.78 7.12 18.38
C ARG A 159 -3.58 6.21 17.18
N GLY A 160 -4.62 5.43 16.80
CA GLY A 160 -4.60 4.60 15.60
C GLY A 160 -4.48 5.45 14.33
N ASP A 161 -5.23 6.56 14.25
CA ASP A 161 -5.15 7.48 13.12
C ASP A 161 -3.77 8.14 13.01
N MET A 162 -3.15 8.53 14.15
CA MET A 162 -1.78 9.06 14.18
C MET A 162 -0.74 8.01 13.77
N LEU A 163 -0.90 6.75 14.18
CA LEU A 163 -0.05 5.67 13.70
C LEU A 163 -0.18 5.46 12.19
N ALA A 164 -1.39 5.52 11.63
CA ALA A 164 -1.59 5.44 10.19
C ALA A 164 -0.90 6.60 9.45
N LEU A 165 -0.94 7.81 10.01
CA LEU A 165 -0.25 8.97 9.44
C LEU A 165 1.27 8.81 9.53
N PHE A 166 1.78 8.25 10.61
CA PHE A 166 3.21 7.94 10.75
C PHE A 166 3.64 6.83 9.78
N ALA A 167 2.83 5.80 9.58
CA ALA A 167 3.05 4.79 8.55
C ALA A 167 3.12 5.41 7.14
N ALA A 168 2.28 6.42 6.84
CA ALA A 168 2.32 7.14 5.58
C ALA A 168 3.69 7.80 5.29
N CYS A 169 4.44 8.21 6.32
CA CYS A 169 5.80 8.72 6.15
C CYS A 169 6.75 7.62 5.65
N PHE A 170 6.66 6.41 6.19
CA PHE A 170 7.44 5.27 5.71
C PHE A 170 7.01 4.84 4.31
N LEU A 171 5.70 4.82 4.02
CA LEU A 171 5.19 4.53 2.69
C LEU A 171 5.78 5.49 1.63
N SER A 172 5.99 6.75 1.97
CA SER A 172 6.65 7.69 1.06
C SER A 172 8.11 7.33 0.76
N GLY A 173 8.85 6.86 1.76
CA GLY A 173 10.20 6.32 1.60
C GLY A 173 10.22 5.08 0.69
N TYR A 174 9.27 4.17 0.87
CA TYR A 174 9.07 3.03 -0.02
C TYR A 174 8.91 3.44 -1.48
N PHE A 175 8.02 4.40 -1.78
CA PHE A 175 7.81 4.87 -3.15
C PHE A 175 9.09 5.51 -3.75
N LEU A 176 9.78 6.35 -2.98
CA LEU A 176 10.99 7.01 -3.45
C LEU A 176 12.11 5.99 -3.71
N CYS A 177 12.41 5.13 -2.73
CA CYS A 177 13.45 4.11 -2.87
C CYS A 177 13.10 3.09 -3.94
N GLY A 178 11.82 2.68 -4.05
CA GLY A 178 11.36 1.78 -5.09
C GLY A 178 11.57 2.35 -6.49
N LYS A 179 11.32 3.67 -6.69
CA LYS A 179 11.63 4.35 -7.94
C LYS A 179 13.11 4.29 -8.25
N LEU A 180 13.97 4.67 -7.31
CA LEU A 180 15.43 4.67 -7.49
C LEU A 180 15.99 3.25 -7.71
N ALA A 181 15.44 2.24 -7.06
CA ALA A 181 15.82 0.84 -7.29
C ALA A 181 15.53 0.39 -8.73
N ARG A 182 14.41 0.87 -9.29
CA ARG A 182 13.96 0.55 -10.65
C ARG A 182 14.81 1.15 -11.76
N ASP A 183 15.67 2.11 -11.46
CA ASP A 183 16.60 2.67 -12.46
C ASP A 183 17.63 1.62 -12.93
N THR A 184 17.93 0.61 -12.11
CA THR A 184 18.92 -0.42 -12.41
C THR A 184 18.41 -1.86 -12.32
N LEU A 185 17.27 -2.09 -11.66
CA LEU A 185 16.71 -3.42 -11.43
C LEU A 185 15.35 -3.60 -12.11
N SER A 186 15.05 -4.83 -12.52
CA SER A 186 13.72 -5.16 -12.99
C SER A 186 12.68 -5.11 -11.86
N ALA A 187 11.38 -4.98 -12.22
CA ALA A 187 10.30 -4.97 -11.22
C ALA A 187 10.29 -6.23 -10.36
N LEU A 188 10.57 -7.37 -10.95
CA LEU A 188 10.56 -8.66 -10.24
C LEU A 188 11.75 -8.76 -9.28
N ASP A 189 12.93 -8.23 -9.65
CA ASP A 189 14.10 -8.21 -8.76
C ASP A 189 13.85 -7.28 -7.56
N VAL A 190 13.30 -6.08 -7.79
CA VAL A 190 12.93 -5.17 -6.71
C VAL A 190 11.87 -5.81 -5.81
N LEU A 191 10.83 -6.43 -6.37
CA LEU A 191 9.79 -7.12 -5.59
C LEU A 191 10.39 -8.22 -4.71
N PHE A 192 11.28 -9.05 -5.25
CA PHE A 192 11.93 -10.12 -4.49
C PHE A 192 12.74 -9.58 -3.31
N TRP A 193 13.68 -8.67 -3.57
CA TRP A 193 14.56 -8.14 -2.54
C TRP A 193 13.83 -7.29 -1.51
N ALA A 194 12.88 -6.49 -1.95
CA ALA A 194 12.02 -5.75 -1.04
C ALA A 194 11.20 -6.71 -0.16
N THR A 195 10.56 -7.74 -0.72
CA THR A 195 9.79 -8.71 0.07
C THR A 195 10.66 -9.50 1.06
N ALA A 196 11.87 -9.89 0.67
CA ALA A 196 12.82 -10.54 1.57
C ALA A 196 13.22 -9.63 2.74
N THR A 197 13.51 -8.37 2.44
CA THR A 197 13.84 -7.38 3.48
C THR A 197 12.63 -7.05 4.36
N MET A 198 11.42 -6.94 3.79
CA MET A 198 10.18 -6.80 4.54
C MET A 198 9.97 -7.94 5.54
N ALA A 199 10.24 -9.18 5.12
CA ALA A 199 10.16 -10.34 6.01
C ALA A 199 11.16 -10.23 7.18
N CYS A 200 12.40 -9.81 6.92
CA CYS A 200 13.40 -9.56 7.96
C CYS A 200 12.96 -8.45 8.92
N VAL A 201 12.45 -7.32 8.40
CA VAL A 201 11.97 -6.20 9.24
C VAL A 201 10.78 -6.65 10.08
N ALA A 202 9.80 -7.32 9.50
CA ALA A 202 8.64 -7.83 10.24
C ALA A 202 9.04 -8.85 11.32
N PHE A 203 10.03 -9.71 11.04
CA PHE A 203 10.60 -10.60 12.05
C PHE A 203 11.23 -9.84 13.22
N ILE A 204 12.03 -8.80 12.92
CA ILE A 204 12.62 -7.93 13.96
C ILE A 204 11.52 -7.24 14.78
N LEU A 205 10.45 -6.76 14.13
CA LEU A 205 9.32 -6.15 14.82
C LEU A 205 8.59 -7.15 15.73
N CYS A 206 8.44 -8.43 15.33
CA CYS A 206 7.92 -9.46 16.22
C CYS A 206 8.77 -9.58 17.50
N LEU A 207 10.10 -9.55 17.37
CA LEU A 207 11.00 -9.60 18.52
C LEU A 207 10.89 -8.35 19.42
N VAL A 208 10.83 -7.18 18.80
CA VAL A 208 10.72 -5.88 19.51
C VAL A 208 9.39 -5.80 20.28
N PHE A 209 8.30 -6.19 19.66
CA PHE A 209 6.97 -6.20 20.30
C PHE A 209 6.69 -7.45 21.12
N ARG A 210 7.66 -8.39 21.20
CA ARG A 210 7.53 -9.66 21.91
C ARG A 210 6.34 -10.50 21.45
N GLU A 211 5.98 -10.38 20.18
CA GLU A 211 4.93 -11.22 19.60
C GLU A 211 5.48 -12.61 19.28
N PRO A 212 4.73 -13.69 19.59
CA PRO A 212 5.08 -15.03 19.15
C PRO A 212 5.13 -15.09 17.62
N VAL A 213 6.29 -15.42 17.06
CA VAL A 213 6.45 -15.55 15.60
C VAL A 213 5.71 -16.77 15.08
N MET A 214 5.79 -17.90 15.83
CA MET A 214 5.11 -19.13 15.48
C MET A 214 3.67 -19.12 15.99
N PRO A 215 2.70 -19.43 15.12
CA PRO A 215 1.32 -19.62 15.55
C PRO A 215 1.19 -20.87 16.40
N GLU A 216 0.22 -20.91 17.30
CA GLU A 216 -0.06 -22.08 18.15
C GLU A 216 -0.56 -23.27 17.33
N THR A 217 -1.26 -23.01 16.24
CA THR A 217 -1.77 -24.02 15.32
C THR A 217 -1.52 -23.63 13.86
N LEU A 218 -1.35 -24.60 12.98
CA LEU A 218 -1.21 -24.36 11.54
C LEU A 218 -2.47 -23.70 10.93
N GLY A 219 -3.64 -23.92 11.53
CA GLY A 219 -4.90 -23.28 11.08
C GLY A 219 -4.89 -21.76 11.18
N GLN A 220 -4.12 -21.20 12.10
CA GLN A 220 -3.97 -19.75 12.27
C GLN A 220 -3.21 -19.09 11.09
N LEU A 221 -2.44 -19.87 10.32
CA LEU A 221 -1.75 -19.35 9.11
C LEU A 221 -2.67 -19.11 7.92
N LYS A 222 -3.96 -19.50 7.98
CA LYS A 222 -4.89 -19.35 6.85
C LYS A 222 -5.01 -17.89 6.35
N TRP A 223 -5.09 -16.91 7.26
CA TRP A 223 -5.19 -15.51 6.91
C TRP A 223 -3.87 -14.90 6.43
N PRO A 224 -2.73 -15.10 7.13
CA PRO A 224 -1.41 -14.73 6.59
C PRO A 224 -1.15 -15.30 5.19
N LEU A 225 -1.50 -16.58 4.95
CA LEU A 225 -1.38 -17.21 3.64
C LEU A 225 -2.33 -16.58 2.61
N ALA A 226 -3.58 -16.30 2.98
CA ALA A 226 -4.52 -15.61 2.11
C ALA A 226 -3.99 -14.22 1.70
N ILE A 227 -3.45 -13.44 2.64
CA ILE A 227 -2.83 -12.14 2.36
C ILE A 227 -1.58 -12.32 1.48
N ALA A 228 -0.73 -13.32 1.75
CA ALA A 228 0.45 -13.60 0.95
C ALA A 228 0.09 -13.88 -0.51
N VAL A 229 -0.90 -14.72 -0.75
CA VAL A 229 -1.32 -15.10 -2.11
C VAL A 229 -2.12 -13.95 -2.76
N CYS A 230 -3.21 -13.51 -2.12
CA CYS A 230 -4.13 -12.56 -2.74
C CYS A 230 -3.53 -11.16 -2.85
N SER A 231 -2.96 -10.65 -1.75
CA SER A 231 -2.49 -9.26 -1.71
C SER A 231 -1.06 -9.12 -2.21
N GLN A 232 -0.12 -9.94 -1.69
CA GLN A 232 1.30 -9.75 -1.99
C GLN A 232 1.68 -10.32 -3.37
N VAL A 233 1.24 -11.52 -3.71
CA VAL A 233 1.62 -12.15 -4.98
C VAL A 233 0.69 -11.71 -6.12
N LEU A 234 -0.60 -11.99 -6.02
CA LEU A 234 -1.56 -11.68 -7.08
C LEU A 234 -1.81 -10.17 -7.19
N GLY A 235 -2.09 -9.49 -6.08
CA GLY A 235 -2.38 -8.07 -6.06
C GLY A 235 -1.19 -7.24 -6.58
N GLN A 236 -0.03 -7.38 -5.98
CA GLN A 236 1.19 -6.70 -6.43
C GLN A 236 1.63 -7.17 -7.83
N GLY A 237 1.46 -8.45 -8.15
CA GLY A 237 1.74 -8.98 -9.48
C GLY A 237 0.87 -8.33 -10.56
N CYS A 238 -0.44 -8.19 -10.32
CA CYS A 238 -1.37 -7.49 -11.21
C CYS A 238 -0.99 -6.00 -11.36
N ILE A 239 -0.65 -5.33 -10.24
CA ILE A 239 -0.21 -3.93 -10.26
C ILE A 239 1.02 -3.77 -11.15
N ILE A 240 2.07 -4.57 -10.92
CA ILE A 240 3.32 -4.50 -11.69
C ILE A 240 3.07 -4.78 -13.17
N ALA A 241 2.25 -5.79 -13.50
CA ALA A 241 1.90 -6.14 -14.86
C ALA A 241 1.08 -5.04 -15.55
N GLY A 242 0.19 -4.37 -14.82
CA GLY A 242 -0.64 -3.26 -15.31
C GLY A 242 0.16 -1.99 -15.55
N LEU A 243 1.06 -1.62 -14.63
CA LEU A 243 1.85 -0.39 -14.71
C LEU A 243 2.66 -0.25 -16.01
N GLY A 244 3.15 -1.36 -16.56
CA GLY A 244 3.88 -1.36 -17.82
C GLY A 244 3.00 -1.16 -19.08
N ARG A 245 1.66 -1.11 -18.93
CA ARG A 245 0.70 -1.04 -20.03
C ARG A 245 -0.13 0.23 -20.08
N VAL A 246 -0.06 1.06 -19.04
CA VAL A 246 -0.92 2.25 -18.92
C VAL A 246 -0.12 3.53 -18.75
N PRO A 247 -0.69 4.68 -19.19
CA PRO A 247 -0.14 5.99 -18.87
C PRO A 247 -0.10 6.24 -17.35
N PRO A 248 0.86 7.05 -16.85
CA PRO A 248 0.99 7.38 -15.42
C PRO A 248 -0.29 7.93 -14.79
N ALA A 249 -1.12 8.64 -15.55
CA ALA A 249 -2.40 9.17 -15.09
C ALA A 249 -3.40 8.05 -14.70
N ILE A 250 -3.39 6.93 -15.45
CA ILE A 250 -4.24 5.77 -15.12
C ILE A 250 -3.64 5.02 -13.93
N ALA A 251 -2.32 4.91 -13.84
CA ALA A 251 -1.65 4.29 -12.70
C ALA A 251 -2.02 4.98 -11.37
N GLY A 252 -2.23 6.30 -11.39
CA GLY A 252 -2.68 7.07 -10.23
C GLY A 252 -4.07 6.67 -9.69
N ILE A 253 -4.95 6.11 -10.55
CA ILE A 253 -6.27 5.62 -10.12
C ILE A 253 -6.12 4.46 -9.13
N MET A 254 -5.02 3.74 -9.18
CA MET A 254 -4.76 2.60 -8.30
C MET A 254 -4.69 2.98 -6.83
N VAL A 255 -4.11 4.13 -6.53
CA VAL A 255 -4.00 4.63 -5.15
C VAL A 255 -5.41 4.84 -4.54
N ILE A 256 -6.40 5.09 -5.40
CA ILE A 256 -7.80 5.34 -5.01
C ILE A 256 -8.57 4.02 -4.78
N VAL A 257 -8.31 3.01 -5.59
CA VAL A 257 -9.08 1.74 -5.55
C VAL A 257 -8.83 0.98 -4.25
N GLN A 258 -7.59 0.95 -3.77
CA GLN A 258 -7.23 0.20 -2.56
C GLN A 258 -8.02 0.63 -1.31
N PRO A 259 -8.01 1.91 -0.88
CA PRO A 259 -8.75 2.32 0.31
C PRO A 259 -10.26 2.20 0.14
N VAL A 260 -10.79 2.43 -1.06
CA VAL A 260 -12.22 2.24 -1.34
C VAL A 260 -12.60 0.76 -1.22
N ALA A 261 -11.82 -0.14 -1.82
CA ALA A 261 -12.05 -1.58 -1.72
C ALA A 261 -11.98 -2.05 -0.26
N SER A 262 -10.96 -1.60 0.51
CA SER A 262 -10.85 -1.94 1.92
C SER A 262 -12.07 -1.48 2.74
N ALA A 263 -12.53 -0.25 2.53
CA ALA A 263 -13.70 0.29 3.22
C ALA A 263 -14.99 -0.47 2.86
N LEU A 264 -15.18 -0.77 1.56
CA LEU A 264 -16.36 -1.52 1.10
C LEU A 264 -16.39 -2.97 1.59
N ILE A 265 -15.22 -3.63 1.71
CA ILE A 265 -15.13 -5.00 2.20
C ILE A 265 -15.26 -5.03 3.73
N SER A 266 -14.70 -4.05 4.45
CA SER A 266 -14.75 -4.01 5.91
C SER A 266 -16.16 -3.85 6.45
N TRP A 267 -17.04 -3.16 5.72
CA TRP A 267 -18.42 -2.94 6.13
C TRP A 267 -19.18 -4.27 6.38
N PRO A 268 -19.38 -5.18 5.40
CA PRO A 268 -20.10 -6.42 5.65
C PRO A 268 -19.35 -7.41 6.54
N VAL A 269 -18.00 -7.35 6.59
CA VAL A 269 -17.18 -8.30 7.37
C VAL A 269 -17.12 -7.92 8.84
N PHE A 270 -17.01 -6.64 9.17
CA PHE A 270 -16.84 -6.15 10.54
C PHE A 270 -18.00 -5.28 11.03
N GLY A 271 -19.02 -5.04 10.20
CA GLY A 271 -20.08 -4.11 10.53
C GLY A 271 -19.65 -2.63 10.58
N GLU A 272 -18.50 -2.30 10.01
CA GLU A 272 -17.92 -0.93 10.02
C GLU A 272 -18.59 -0.05 8.95
N ALA A 273 -19.87 0.28 9.12
CA ALA A 273 -20.52 1.25 8.25
C ALA A 273 -19.86 2.63 8.38
N LEU A 274 -19.55 3.27 7.25
CA LEU A 274 -18.98 4.61 7.23
C LEU A 274 -20.01 5.61 7.74
N SER A 275 -19.62 6.46 8.69
CA SER A 275 -20.39 7.64 9.06
C SER A 275 -20.33 8.69 7.93
N VAL A 276 -21.28 9.63 7.93
CA VAL A 276 -21.27 10.75 6.94
C VAL A 276 -19.93 11.52 6.98
N MET A 277 -19.39 11.76 8.17
CA MET A 277 -18.09 12.42 8.32
C MET A 277 -16.95 11.62 7.70
N GLN A 278 -16.91 10.29 7.92
CA GLN A 278 -15.91 9.41 7.33
C GLN A 278 -16.05 9.36 5.80
N PHE A 279 -17.28 9.37 5.29
CA PHE A 279 -17.51 9.43 3.85
C PHE A 279 -16.98 10.73 3.23
N ILE A 280 -17.24 11.89 3.87
CA ILE A 280 -16.69 13.18 3.45
C ILE A 280 -15.16 13.17 3.54
N GLY A 281 -14.60 12.70 4.67
CA GLY A 281 -13.16 12.66 4.89
C GLY A 281 -12.43 11.78 3.87
N GLY A 282 -12.93 10.60 3.63
CA GLY A 282 -12.42 9.69 2.58
C GLY A 282 -12.49 10.33 1.19
N GLY A 283 -13.62 10.96 0.86
CA GLY A 283 -13.81 11.70 -0.39
C GLY A 283 -12.80 12.83 -0.57
N LEU A 284 -12.53 13.62 0.48
CA LEU A 284 -11.53 14.68 0.45
C LEU A 284 -10.12 14.15 0.19
N ILE A 285 -9.72 13.03 0.83
CA ILE A 285 -8.43 12.39 0.58
C ILE A 285 -8.34 11.90 -0.87
N LEU A 286 -9.39 11.27 -1.40
CA LEU A 286 -9.40 10.81 -2.79
C LEU A 286 -9.27 11.98 -3.77
N VAL A 287 -9.98 13.08 -3.55
CA VAL A 287 -9.85 14.31 -4.35
C VAL A 287 -8.44 14.88 -4.23
N ALA A 288 -7.85 14.91 -3.02
CA ALA A 288 -6.48 15.37 -2.80
C ALA A 288 -5.48 14.55 -3.64
N LEU A 289 -5.60 13.22 -3.64
CA LEU A 289 -4.74 12.35 -4.44
C LEU A 289 -4.87 12.60 -5.95
N LEU A 290 -6.08 12.88 -6.44
CA LEU A 290 -6.32 13.25 -7.84
C LEU A 290 -5.72 14.63 -8.19
N VAL A 291 -5.88 15.62 -7.30
CA VAL A 291 -5.32 16.95 -7.49
C VAL A 291 -3.79 16.94 -7.50
N ALA A 292 -3.17 16.14 -6.61
CA ALA A 292 -1.72 16.01 -6.54
C ALA A 292 -1.08 15.47 -7.84
N GLN A 293 -1.82 14.70 -8.63
CA GLN A 293 -1.34 14.14 -9.90
C GLN A 293 -1.35 15.17 -11.05
N ARG A 294 -2.01 16.33 -10.87
CA ARG A 294 -2.01 17.39 -11.88
C ARG A 294 -0.64 18.05 -11.89
N ARG A 295 0.08 17.91 -13.01
CA ARG A 295 1.30 18.69 -13.25
C ARG A 295 0.88 20.03 -13.86
N PRO A 296 1.46 21.17 -13.41
CA PRO A 296 1.33 22.39 -14.18
C PRO A 296 1.91 22.16 -15.57
N ALA A 297 1.22 22.65 -16.60
CA ALA A 297 1.79 22.67 -17.96
C ALA A 297 3.17 23.37 -17.86
N ARG A 298 4.25 22.69 -18.28
CA ARG A 298 5.56 23.34 -18.40
C ARG A 298 5.37 24.51 -19.38
N ARG A 299 5.44 25.74 -18.86
CA ARG A 299 5.64 26.95 -19.67
C ARG A 299 7.07 26.99 -20.15
#